data_fe3b8cc5646a24b95e59758a80400644
#
_entry.id   fe3b8cc5646a24b95e59758a80400644
#
_cell.length_a   1.000
_cell.length_b   1.000
_cell.length_c   1.000
_cell.angle_alpha   90.00
_cell.angle_beta   90.00
_cell.angle_gamma   90.00
#
_symmetry.space_group_name_H-M   'P 1'
#
loop_
_entity.id
_entity.type
_entity.pdbx_description
1 polymer ?
#
loop_
_entity_poly.entity_id
_entity_poly.type
_entity_poly.pdbx_seq_one_letter_code
_entity_poly.pdbx_strand_id
1 'polypeptide(L)'
;MSLIDRKINIKQIEIDCMANLKEGDRAPDFELPDIDMNVHKLEEFKGRNTLLAFFPAAESPVCTTEMCVFRDSLNEFENSNTAVVGISVDGPFANKIFKINRHLNFPLLSDYKRETISNYGIVMKDLGPLKDYNAAKRSIFLLDKNGIIIYVWISDNPLIEPKYDEIKDKLKEIMKPSRCQR
;
A
#
# COMPACT_ATOMS: atom_id res chain seq x y z
N MET A 1 15.77 -8.00 -47.96
CA MET A 1 14.77 -8.30 -46.91
C MET A 1 15.26 -7.66 -45.62
N SER A 2 14.56 -6.62 -45.24
CA SER A 2 15.00 -5.56 -44.32
C SER A 2 15.02 -6.05 -42.85
N LEU A 3 16.13 -5.75 -42.14
CA LEU A 3 16.32 -5.93 -40.71
C LEU A 3 15.75 -4.75 -39.90
N ILE A 4 14.62 -4.21 -40.32
CA ILE A 4 13.94 -3.09 -39.68
C ILE A 4 12.59 -3.62 -39.20
N ASP A 5 12.39 -3.58 -37.89
CA ASP A 5 11.20 -3.60 -37.08
C ASP A 5 11.20 -4.63 -35.95
N ARG A 6 12.19 -4.49 -35.05
CA ARG A 6 12.03 -4.86 -33.65
C ARG A 6 12.55 -3.75 -32.76
N LYS A 7 11.96 -2.57 -32.88
CA LYS A 7 11.96 -1.64 -31.76
C LYS A 7 10.98 -2.23 -30.73
N ILE A 8 11.49 -3.19 -29.96
CA ILE A 8 10.82 -3.61 -28.73
C ILE A 8 10.66 -2.33 -27.92
N ASN A 9 9.41 -1.93 -27.71
CA ASN A 9 9.09 -0.72 -26.97
C ASN A 9 9.47 -0.99 -25.51
N ILE A 10 10.67 -0.56 -25.12
CA ILE A 10 11.21 -0.75 -23.77
C ILE A 10 10.20 -0.25 -22.72
N LYS A 11 9.49 0.85 -22.99
CA LYS A 11 8.36 1.31 -22.17
C LYS A 11 7.23 0.29 -22.05
N GLN A 12 6.95 -0.47 -23.10
CA GLN A 12 5.89 -1.50 -23.06
C GLN A 12 6.35 -2.73 -22.28
N ILE A 13 7.64 -3.08 -22.36
CA ILE A 13 8.22 -4.15 -21.54
C ILE A 13 8.28 -3.72 -20.08
N GLU A 14 8.59 -2.46 -19.80
CA GLU A 14 8.54 -1.90 -18.44
C GLU A 14 7.11 -1.87 -17.88
N ILE A 15 6.10 -1.60 -18.70
CA ILE A 15 4.68 -1.62 -18.31
C ILE A 15 4.17 -3.06 -18.12
N ASP A 16 4.59 -4.00 -18.96
CA ASP A 16 4.23 -5.43 -18.83
C ASP A 16 5.03 -6.14 -17.70
N CYS A 17 6.18 -5.59 -17.32
CA CYS A 17 6.96 -6.04 -16.16
C CYS A 17 6.51 -5.39 -14.84
N MET A 18 5.57 -4.45 -14.86
CA MET A 18 4.92 -3.85 -13.69
C MET A 18 3.87 -4.80 -13.12
N ALA A 19 4.35 -5.66 -12.51
CA ALA A 19 4.28 -6.57 -11.42
C ALA A 19 2.85 -6.86 -10.93
N ASN A 20 2.41 -8.08 -11.13
CA ASN A 20 1.60 -8.80 -10.15
C ASN A 20 2.49 -9.10 -8.93
N LEU A 21 2.69 -8.14 -8.05
CA LEU A 21 3.42 -8.36 -6.80
C LEU A 21 2.71 -9.45 -5.99
N LYS A 22 3.50 -10.39 -5.48
CA LYS A 22 3.01 -11.54 -4.73
C LYS A 22 3.86 -11.78 -3.48
N GLU A 23 3.39 -12.65 -2.64
CA GLU A 23 4.15 -13.12 -1.48
C GLU A 23 5.51 -13.67 -1.94
N GLY A 24 6.58 -13.26 -1.24
CA GLY A 24 7.97 -13.57 -1.55
C GLY A 24 8.69 -12.50 -2.37
N ASP A 25 7.99 -11.60 -3.03
CA ASP A 25 8.62 -10.52 -3.77
C ASP A 25 9.12 -9.42 -2.83
N ARG A 26 10.14 -8.69 -3.25
CA ARG A 26 10.57 -7.48 -2.55
C ARG A 26 9.62 -6.33 -2.88
N ALA A 27 9.13 -5.64 -1.87
CA ALA A 27 8.31 -4.45 -2.06
C ALA A 27 9.11 -3.34 -2.78
N PRO A 28 8.53 -2.69 -3.81
CA PRO A 28 9.15 -1.53 -4.45
C PRO A 28 9.38 -0.39 -3.46
N ASP A 29 10.54 0.24 -3.53
CA ASP A 29 10.86 1.40 -2.71
C ASP A 29 10.00 2.61 -3.10
N PHE A 30 9.80 3.52 -2.14
CA PHE A 30 9.11 4.79 -2.34
C PHE A 30 9.76 5.91 -1.56
N GLU A 31 9.53 7.14 -2.03
CA GLU A 31 9.81 8.39 -1.31
C GLU A 31 8.57 9.26 -1.37
N LEU A 32 7.82 9.37 -0.27
CA LEU A 32 6.52 10.01 -0.22
C LEU A 32 6.44 11.04 0.91
N PRO A 33 5.88 12.24 0.68
CA PRO A 33 5.62 13.19 1.75
C PRO A 33 4.47 12.74 2.64
N ASP A 34 4.60 13.02 3.93
CA ASP A 34 3.51 12.92 4.90
C ASP A 34 2.62 14.19 4.91
N ILE A 35 1.74 14.26 5.89
CA ILE A 35 0.81 15.39 6.09
C ILE A 35 1.50 16.72 6.47
N ASP A 36 2.74 16.68 6.92
CA ASP A 36 3.55 17.84 7.31
C ASP A 36 4.70 18.08 6.32
N MET A 37 4.66 17.47 5.12
CA MET A 37 5.64 17.55 4.03
C MET A 37 7.00 16.92 4.34
N ASN A 38 7.13 16.12 5.41
CA ASN A 38 8.34 15.34 5.62
C ASN A 38 8.36 14.15 4.67
N VAL A 39 9.48 13.90 4.02
CA VAL A 39 9.61 12.80 3.08
C VAL A 39 9.96 11.53 3.83
N HIS A 40 9.16 10.49 3.64
CA HIS A 40 9.35 9.16 4.19
C HIS A 40 9.74 8.16 3.10
N LYS A 41 10.63 7.25 3.44
CA LYS A 41 11.11 6.16 2.57
C LYS A 41 10.70 4.80 3.14
N LEU A 42 10.50 3.82 2.27
CA LEU A 42 10.22 2.46 2.73
C LEU A 42 11.33 1.93 3.67
N GLU A 43 12.57 2.37 3.46
CA GLU A 43 13.72 1.98 4.28
C GLU A 43 13.57 2.32 5.77
N GLU A 44 12.85 3.39 6.12
CA GLU A 44 12.62 3.82 7.52
C GLU A 44 11.81 2.80 8.32
N PHE A 45 11.06 1.93 7.64
CA PHE A 45 10.24 0.88 8.25
C PHE A 45 10.96 -0.45 8.38
N LYS A 46 12.20 -0.59 7.87
CA LYS A 46 13.01 -1.81 8.03
C LYS A 46 13.29 -2.12 9.51
N GLY A 47 13.42 -3.40 9.81
CA GLY A 47 13.63 -3.90 11.17
C GLY A 47 12.34 -4.24 11.91
N ARG A 48 11.19 -3.86 11.41
CA ARG A 48 9.85 -4.26 11.87
C ARG A 48 8.97 -4.65 10.69
N ASN A 49 7.91 -5.37 10.95
CA ASN A 49 6.92 -5.63 9.91
C ASN A 49 6.20 -4.33 9.54
N THR A 50 5.69 -4.24 8.31
CA THR A 50 5.02 -3.02 7.85
C THR A 50 3.78 -3.37 7.05
N LEU A 51 2.63 -2.86 7.46
CA LEU A 51 1.39 -2.93 6.71
C LEU A 51 1.23 -1.64 5.90
N LEU A 52 1.31 -1.76 4.58
CA LEU A 52 1.00 -0.68 3.65
C LEU A 52 -0.46 -0.82 3.23
N ALA A 53 -1.28 0.15 3.61
CA ALA A 53 -2.69 0.24 3.24
C ALA A 53 -2.88 1.31 2.17
N PHE A 54 -3.02 0.88 0.92
CA PHE A 54 -3.35 1.78 -0.19
C PHE A 54 -4.85 1.96 -0.30
N PHE A 55 -5.32 3.20 -0.34
CA PHE A 55 -6.73 3.52 -0.43
C PHE A 55 -7.03 4.56 -1.52
N PRO A 56 -8.21 4.47 -2.19
CA PRO A 56 -8.53 5.28 -3.35
C PRO A 56 -8.62 6.79 -3.09
N ALA A 57 -9.30 7.20 -2.00
CA ALA A 57 -9.56 8.62 -1.73
C ALA A 57 -9.83 8.88 -0.24
N ALA A 58 -9.19 9.92 0.29
CA ALA A 58 -9.43 10.41 1.64
C ALA A 58 -10.89 10.82 1.83
N GLU A 59 -11.43 10.64 3.03
CA GLU A 59 -12.83 10.96 3.43
C GLU A 59 -13.93 10.20 2.66
N SER A 60 -13.60 9.32 1.71
CA SER A 60 -14.63 8.48 1.10
C SER A 60 -15.16 7.44 2.12
N PRO A 61 -16.44 7.03 2.03
CA PRO A 61 -17.07 6.23 3.09
C PRO A 61 -16.29 4.94 3.43
N VAL A 62 -15.96 4.14 2.43
CA VAL A 62 -15.27 2.84 2.64
C VAL A 62 -13.82 3.04 3.09
N CYS A 63 -13.10 4.05 2.55
CA CYS A 63 -11.75 4.37 3.02
C CYS A 63 -11.76 4.85 4.47
N THR A 64 -12.78 5.61 4.86
CA THR A 64 -12.96 6.04 6.25
C THR A 64 -13.15 4.84 7.18
N THR A 65 -14.02 3.89 6.81
CA THR A 65 -14.21 2.66 7.60
C THR A 65 -12.91 1.89 7.74
N GLU A 66 -12.22 1.62 6.63
CA GLU A 66 -10.96 0.89 6.62
C GLU A 66 -9.90 1.53 7.53
N MET A 67 -9.65 2.82 7.37
CA MET A 67 -8.64 3.52 8.17
C MET A 67 -9.02 3.56 9.66
N CYS A 68 -10.31 3.66 9.98
CA CYS A 68 -10.78 3.58 11.36
C CYS A 68 -10.58 2.17 11.95
N VAL A 69 -10.81 1.10 11.18
CA VAL A 69 -10.54 -0.27 11.63
C VAL A 69 -9.05 -0.46 11.95
N PHE A 70 -8.14 0.05 11.09
CA PHE A 70 -6.71 0.00 11.37
C PHE A 70 -6.33 0.84 12.60
N ARG A 71 -6.89 2.04 12.76
CA ARG A 71 -6.71 2.88 13.97
C ARG A 71 -7.10 2.12 15.23
N ASP A 72 -8.29 1.52 15.24
CA ASP A 72 -8.85 0.85 16.41
C ASP A 72 -8.11 -0.46 16.74
N SER A 73 -7.47 -1.06 15.74
CA SER A 73 -6.64 -2.28 15.88
C SER A 73 -5.14 -1.98 16.06
N LEU A 74 -4.73 -0.71 16.18
CA LEU A 74 -3.30 -0.36 16.15
C LEU A 74 -2.48 -1.05 17.25
N ASN A 75 -3.04 -1.22 18.44
CA ASN A 75 -2.39 -1.95 19.54
C ASN A 75 -2.06 -3.41 19.16
N GLU A 76 -2.91 -4.07 18.37
CA GLU A 76 -2.65 -5.44 17.89
C GLU A 76 -1.44 -5.45 16.93
N PHE A 77 -1.34 -4.43 16.06
CA PHE A 77 -0.21 -4.28 15.15
C PHE A 77 1.08 -3.97 15.91
N GLU A 78 1.06 -3.05 16.86
CA GLU A 78 2.22 -2.71 17.69
C GLU A 78 2.72 -3.90 18.49
N ASN A 79 1.82 -4.69 19.09
CA ASN A 79 2.17 -5.92 19.80
C ASN A 79 2.84 -6.97 18.90
N SER A 80 2.57 -6.94 17.60
CA SER A 80 3.24 -7.78 16.59
C SER A 80 4.47 -7.13 15.97
N ASN A 81 4.97 -6.03 16.52
CA ASN A 81 6.04 -5.21 15.96
C ASN A 81 5.78 -4.81 14.49
N THR A 82 4.53 -4.40 14.21
CA THR A 82 4.10 -4.02 12.86
C THR A 82 3.73 -2.54 12.81
N ALA A 83 4.34 -1.81 11.90
CA ALA A 83 3.93 -0.45 11.56
C ALA A 83 2.74 -0.48 10.60
N VAL A 84 1.81 0.46 10.75
CA VAL A 84 0.74 0.72 9.78
C VAL A 84 1.04 2.02 9.06
N VAL A 85 0.90 2.04 7.73
CA VAL A 85 1.12 3.21 6.87
C VAL A 85 -0.02 3.28 5.85
N GLY A 86 -0.79 4.35 5.88
CA GLY A 86 -1.80 4.62 4.86
C GLY A 86 -1.19 5.39 3.68
N ILE A 87 -1.54 5.01 2.46
CA ILE A 87 -1.02 5.65 1.23
C ILE A 87 -2.18 5.92 0.28
N SER A 88 -2.30 7.17 -0.17
CA SER A 88 -3.24 7.56 -1.22
C SER A 88 -2.60 8.52 -2.23
N VAL A 89 -3.29 8.77 -3.33
CA VAL A 89 -2.87 9.79 -4.30
C VAL A 89 -3.32 11.20 -3.92
N ASP A 90 -4.07 11.33 -2.83
CA ASP A 90 -4.47 12.64 -2.32
C ASP A 90 -3.27 13.45 -1.87
N GLY A 91 -3.36 14.77 -2.01
CA GLY A 91 -2.30 15.67 -1.55
C GLY A 91 -2.16 15.66 -0.02
N PRO A 92 -0.98 16.05 0.51
CA PRO A 92 -0.72 16.07 1.95
C PRO A 92 -1.76 16.83 2.79
N PHE A 93 -2.30 17.92 2.26
CA PHE A 93 -3.32 18.72 2.97
C PHE A 93 -4.65 18.00 3.10
N ALA A 94 -5.09 17.25 2.07
CA ALA A 94 -6.30 16.44 2.14
C ALA A 94 -6.13 15.29 3.14
N ASN A 95 -4.98 14.59 3.06
CA ASN A 95 -4.62 13.55 4.03
C ASN A 95 -4.51 14.10 5.46
N LYS A 96 -4.06 15.36 5.64
CA LYS A 96 -4.01 16.00 6.96
C LYS A 96 -5.41 16.18 7.56
N ILE A 97 -6.35 16.69 6.78
CA ILE A 97 -7.75 16.86 7.22
C ILE A 97 -8.35 15.49 7.56
N PHE A 98 -8.16 14.50 6.69
CA PHE A 98 -8.63 13.13 6.93
C PHE A 98 -8.06 12.55 8.23
N LYS A 99 -6.75 12.67 8.45
CA LYS A 99 -6.08 12.20 9.66
C LYS A 99 -6.65 12.86 10.92
N ILE A 100 -6.86 14.18 10.89
CA ILE A 100 -7.38 14.94 12.03
C ILE A 100 -8.85 14.55 12.31
N ASN A 101 -9.70 14.56 11.28
CA ASN A 101 -11.12 14.28 11.42
C ASN A 101 -11.40 12.87 11.95
N ARG A 102 -10.58 11.90 11.57
CA ARG A 102 -10.76 10.49 11.94
C ARG A 102 -9.83 10.05 13.08
N HIS A 103 -9.05 10.97 13.65
CA HIS A 103 -8.09 10.68 14.74
C HIS A 103 -7.14 9.53 14.40
N LEU A 104 -6.66 9.47 13.13
CA LEU A 104 -5.76 8.40 12.72
C LEU A 104 -4.39 8.60 13.37
N ASN A 105 -3.91 7.58 14.07
CA ASN A 105 -2.70 7.61 14.89
C ASN A 105 -1.48 6.95 14.20
N PHE A 106 -1.55 6.75 12.89
CA PHE A 106 -0.47 6.25 12.05
C PHE A 106 -0.17 7.21 10.88
N PRO A 107 0.99 7.09 10.20
CA PRO A 107 1.34 7.93 9.06
C PRO A 107 0.37 7.80 7.88
N LEU A 108 0.01 8.93 7.27
CA LEU A 108 -0.60 8.97 5.95
C LEU A 108 0.38 9.63 4.98
N LEU A 109 0.72 8.91 3.90
CA LEU A 109 1.65 9.34 2.87
C LEU A 109 0.91 9.64 1.57
N SER A 110 1.44 10.61 0.82
CA SER A 110 0.85 11.13 -0.40
C SER A 110 1.64 10.69 -1.63
N ASP A 111 1.08 9.78 -2.42
CA ASP A 111 1.60 9.41 -3.75
C ASP A 111 0.97 10.30 -4.84
N TYR A 112 1.03 11.63 -4.65
CA TYR A 112 0.43 12.60 -5.56
C TYR A 112 0.96 12.50 -7.00
N LYS A 113 2.15 11.94 -7.20
CA LYS A 113 2.73 11.66 -8.52
C LYS A 113 2.24 10.35 -9.13
N ARG A 114 1.63 9.47 -8.33
CA ARG A 114 1.15 8.15 -8.75
C ARG A 114 2.27 7.19 -9.19
N GLU A 115 3.50 7.47 -8.82
CA GLU A 115 4.66 6.64 -9.13
C GLU A 115 4.65 5.35 -8.30
N THR A 116 4.32 5.45 -7.02
CA THR A 116 4.27 4.29 -6.11
C THR A 116 3.16 3.33 -6.49
N ILE A 117 1.93 3.81 -6.72
CA ILE A 117 0.83 2.92 -7.15
C ILE A 117 1.11 2.27 -8.52
N SER A 118 1.86 2.94 -9.39
CA SER A 118 2.32 2.37 -10.66
C SER A 118 3.34 1.25 -10.43
N ASN A 119 4.34 1.49 -9.58
CA ASN A 119 5.36 0.50 -9.25
C ASN A 119 4.79 -0.73 -8.53
N TYR A 120 3.71 -0.55 -7.76
CA TYR A 120 2.99 -1.64 -7.10
C TYR A 120 1.95 -2.32 -8.01
N GLY A 121 1.74 -1.84 -9.24
CA GLY A 121 0.78 -2.41 -10.19
C GLY A 121 -0.69 -2.25 -9.78
N ILE A 122 -0.98 -1.26 -8.94
CA ILE A 122 -2.30 -1.05 -8.32
C ILE A 122 -3.00 0.24 -8.77
N VAL A 123 -2.73 0.68 -9.99
CA VAL A 123 -3.43 1.84 -10.55
C VAL A 123 -4.88 1.47 -10.87
N MET A 124 -5.81 2.18 -10.25
CA MET A 124 -7.23 2.20 -10.64
C MET A 124 -7.42 3.37 -11.60
N LYS A 125 -7.71 3.07 -12.86
CA LYS A 125 -8.09 4.09 -13.83
C LYS A 125 -9.54 4.47 -13.61
N ASP A 126 -9.82 5.77 -13.67
CA ASP A 126 -11.18 6.31 -13.55
C ASP A 126 -11.88 5.90 -12.25
N LEU A 127 -11.70 6.64 -11.18
CA LEU A 127 -12.37 6.33 -9.92
C LEU A 127 -13.90 6.52 -10.05
N GLY A 128 -14.62 5.42 -10.26
CA GLY A 128 -16.06 5.44 -10.52
C GLY A 128 -16.40 6.27 -11.77
N PRO A 129 -17.26 7.30 -11.68
CA PRO A 129 -17.61 8.14 -12.82
C PRO A 129 -16.57 9.25 -13.13
N LEU A 130 -15.52 9.37 -12.34
CA LEU A 130 -14.51 10.43 -12.47
C LEU A 130 -13.47 10.01 -13.50
N LYS A 131 -13.68 10.37 -14.76
CA LYS A 131 -12.74 10.11 -15.85
C LYS A 131 -11.39 10.81 -15.58
N ASP A 132 -10.32 10.13 -15.94
CA ASP A 132 -8.93 10.58 -15.80
C ASP A 132 -8.49 10.79 -14.33
N TYR A 133 -9.35 10.53 -13.34
CA TYR A 133 -8.96 10.50 -11.94
C TYR A 133 -8.41 9.11 -11.58
N ASN A 134 -7.11 8.93 -11.80
CA ASN A 134 -6.43 7.69 -11.46
C ASN A 134 -6.09 7.68 -9.96
N ALA A 135 -6.55 6.64 -9.27
CA ALA A 135 -6.37 6.44 -7.84
C ALA A 135 -5.63 5.12 -7.55
N ALA A 136 -5.34 4.87 -6.29
CA ALA A 136 -4.91 3.54 -5.87
C ALA A 136 -6.08 2.56 -5.89
N LYS A 137 -5.89 1.34 -6.39
CA LYS A 137 -6.75 0.22 -6.01
C LYS A 137 -6.63 0.03 -4.50
N ARG A 138 -7.74 -0.26 -3.83
CA ARG A 138 -7.67 -0.63 -2.42
C ARG A 138 -6.82 -1.89 -2.28
N SER A 139 -5.72 -1.78 -1.55
CA SER A 139 -4.74 -2.85 -1.49
C SER A 139 -4.02 -2.86 -0.15
N ILE A 140 -3.72 -4.07 0.33
CA ILE A 140 -2.94 -4.31 1.53
C ILE A 140 -1.69 -5.08 1.13
N PHE A 141 -0.53 -4.58 1.52
CA PHE A 141 0.73 -5.29 1.45
C PHE A 141 1.30 -5.37 2.87
N LEU A 142 1.42 -6.58 3.40
CA LEU A 142 2.13 -6.80 4.66
C LEU A 142 3.56 -7.24 4.33
N LEU A 143 4.51 -6.50 4.85
CA LEU A 143 5.95 -6.71 4.64
C LEU A 143 6.58 -7.27 5.90
N ASP A 144 7.55 -8.16 5.74
CA ASP A 144 8.44 -8.55 6.82
C ASP A 144 9.48 -7.45 7.13
N LYS A 145 10.28 -7.67 8.17
CA LYS A 145 11.35 -6.75 8.61
C LYS A 145 12.45 -6.47 7.56
N ASN A 146 12.49 -7.26 6.48
CA ASN A 146 13.45 -7.10 5.37
C ASN A 146 12.82 -6.41 4.15
N GLY A 147 11.52 -6.09 4.21
CA GLY A 147 10.75 -5.52 3.10
C GLY A 147 10.30 -6.55 2.08
N ILE A 148 10.17 -7.82 2.47
CA ILE A 148 9.61 -8.89 1.64
C ILE A 148 8.11 -8.96 1.90
N ILE A 149 7.32 -9.04 0.84
CA ILE A 149 5.87 -9.17 0.91
C ILE A 149 5.52 -10.55 1.46
N ILE A 150 4.79 -10.60 2.56
CA ILE A 150 4.34 -11.84 3.23
C ILE A 150 2.82 -12.02 3.19
N TYR A 151 2.10 -11.00 2.75
CA TYR A 151 0.69 -11.06 2.43
C TYR A 151 0.35 -9.94 1.46
N VAL A 152 -0.50 -10.24 0.48
CA VAL A 152 -1.05 -9.26 -0.45
C VAL A 152 -2.54 -9.49 -0.65
N TRP A 153 -3.29 -8.39 -0.63
CA TRP A 153 -4.70 -8.37 -1.02
C TRP A 153 -4.95 -7.11 -1.87
N ILE A 154 -5.62 -7.29 -3.00
CA ILE A 154 -5.92 -6.20 -3.94
C ILE A 154 -7.37 -6.33 -4.39
N SER A 155 -8.11 -5.23 -4.44
CA SER A 155 -9.47 -5.18 -4.98
C SER A 155 -9.57 -4.21 -6.15
N ASP A 156 -10.15 -4.70 -7.25
CA ASP A 156 -10.54 -3.86 -8.39
C ASP A 156 -11.81 -3.04 -8.09
N ASN A 157 -12.58 -3.43 -7.08
CA ASN A 157 -13.76 -2.70 -6.65
C ASN A 157 -13.43 -1.86 -5.40
N PRO A 158 -13.47 -0.51 -5.49
CA PRO A 158 -13.12 0.37 -4.39
C PRO A 158 -14.11 0.31 -3.20
N LEU A 159 -15.25 -0.36 -3.37
CA LEU A 159 -16.28 -0.50 -2.32
C LEU A 159 -16.10 -1.77 -1.48
N ILE A 160 -15.16 -2.64 -1.82
CA ILE A 160 -14.88 -3.86 -1.05
C ILE A 160 -13.76 -3.58 -0.06
N GLU A 161 -14.03 -3.83 1.22
CA GLU A 161 -13.07 -3.73 2.30
C GLU A 161 -12.07 -4.89 2.32
N PRO A 162 -10.87 -4.71 2.90
CA PRO A 162 -9.92 -5.79 3.13
C PRO A 162 -10.49 -6.88 4.04
N LYS A 163 -9.93 -8.07 3.94
CA LYS A 163 -10.24 -9.17 4.83
C LYS A 163 -9.41 -9.05 6.12
N TYR A 164 -9.90 -8.28 7.06
CA TYR A 164 -9.18 -7.95 8.30
C TYR A 164 -8.77 -9.18 9.11
N ASP A 165 -9.59 -10.23 9.13
CA ASP A 165 -9.27 -11.47 9.84
C ASP A 165 -8.06 -12.19 9.22
N GLU A 166 -7.95 -12.22 7.88
CA GLU A 166 -6.77 -12.79 7.20
C GLU A 166 -5.50 -12.02 7.56
N ILE A 167 -5.57 -10.70 7.64
CA ILE A 167 -4.44 -9.85 8.05
C ILE A 167 -4.03 -10.17 9.49
N LYS A 168 -5.01 -10.26 10.42
CA LYS A 168 -4.76 -10.59 11.82
C LYS A 168 -4.16 -12.00 11.98
N ASP A 169 -4.62 -12.96 11.20
CA ASP A 169 -4.07 -14.32 11.25
C ASP A 169 -2.63 -14.37 10.73
N LYS A 170 -2.31 -13.63 9.68
CA LYS A 170 -0.92 -13.46 9.22
C LYS A 170 -0.03 -12.83 10.29
N LEU A 171 -0.51 -11.82 11.02
CA LEU A 171 0.23 -11.24 12.14
C LEU A 171 0.51 -12.27 13.24
N LYS A 172 -0.48 -13.09 13.59
CA LYS A 172 -0.29 -14.18 14.57
C LYS A 172 0.71 -15.23 14.10
N GLU A 173 0.74 -15.53 12.80
CA GLU A 173 1.74 -16.45 12.21
C GLU A 173 3.17 -15.91 12.37
N ILE A 174 3.39 -14.63 12.12
CA ILE A 174 4.70 -13.97 12.25
C ILE A 174 5.18 -13.98 13.71
N MET A 175 4.26 -13.84 14.67
CA MET A 175 4.58 -13.84 16.10
C MET A 175 4.97 -15.22 16.65
N LYS A 176 4.62 -16.30 15.96
CA LYS A 176 5.01 -17.64 16.38
C LYS A 176 6.53 -17.81 16.23
N PRO A 177 7.27 -18.18 17.28
CA PRO A 177 8.69 -18.46 17.14
C PRO A 177 8.87 -19.55 16.10
N SER A 178 9.79 -19.33 15.15
CA SER A 178 10.18 -20.34 14.17
C SER A 178 10.49 -21.64 14.91
N ARG A 179 9.67 -22.70 14.67
CA ARG A 179 10.03 -24.02 15.19
C ARG A 179 11.39 -24.36 14.60
N CYS A 180 12.43 -24.31 15.43
CA CYS A 180 13.73 -24.89 15.08
C CYS A 180 13.47 -26.31 14.57
N GLN A 181 13.63 -26.52 13.28
CA GLN A 181 13.77 -27.89 12.76
C GLN A 181 15.09 -28.42 13.34
N ARG A 182 14.95 -29.36 14.28
CA ARG A 182 16.08 -30.18 14.74
C ARG A 182 16.40 -31.22 13.67
#